data_136016c686c2abfbf04f5ac874f8b3b8
#
_entry.id   136016c686c2abfbf04f5ac874f8b3b8
#
_cell.length_a   1.000
_cell.length_b   1.000
_cell.length_c   1.000
_cell.angle_alpha   90.00
_cell.angle_beta   90.00
_cell.angle_gamma   90.00
#
_symmetry.space_group_name_H-M   'P 1'
#
loop_
_entity.id
_entity.type
_entity.pdbx_description
1 polymer ?
#
loop_
_entity_poly.entity_id
_entity_poly.type
_entity_poly.pdbx_seq_one_letter_code
_entity_poly.pdbx_strand_id
1 'polypeptide(L)'
;MSDGLNMPEIPRPSDDAATPQALLARCPVAAPTPMKHLQGFGGAGEVFVKDERGRMGLGSFKALGAAYVIAQAAQKRDLTGETFVTASAGNHGLSVAAGAKVFGAKAVVFLSDTVPESFAEKLRGHDAEVVRAG
;
A
#
# COMPACT_ATOMS: atom_id res chain seq x y z
N MET A 1 -16.91 26.89 17.34
CA MET A 1 -16.01 26.53 16.24
C MET A 1 -14.63 26.37 16.87
N SER A 2 -14.15 25.14 16.95
CA SER A 2 -12.81 24.88 17.51
C SER A 2 -11.80 25.40 16.51
N ASP A 3 -11.04 26.42 16.89
CA ASP A 3 -9.84 26.79 16.17
C ASP A 3 -8.93 25.56 16.17
N GLY A 4 -8.85 24.88 15.03
CA GLY A 4 -7.98 23.75 14.87
C GLY A 4 -6.57 24.18 15.27
N LEU A 5 -5.86 23.32 15.97
CA LEU A 5 -4.47 23.50 16.35
C LEU A 5 -3.67 24.03 15.14
N ASN A 6 -3.47 25.34 15.12
CA ASN A 6 -2.62 25.97 14.12
C ASN A 6 -1.17 25.68 14.52
N MET A 7 -0.63 24.58 13.98
CA MET A 7 0.75 24.16 14.19
C MET A 7 1.56 24.49 12.92
N PRO A 8 2.02 25.72 12.76
CA PRO A 8 2.66 26.18 11.53
C PRO A 8 3.96 25.46 11.19
N GLU A 9 4.56 24.79 12.18
CA GLU A 9 5.83 24.07 12.03
C GLU A 9 5.67 22.61 11.56
N ILE A 10 4.44 22.09 11.57
CA ILE A 10 4.18 20.73 11.08
C ILE A 10 3.91 20.78 9.58
N PRO A 11 4.73 20.10 8.75
CA PRO A 11 4.48 20.04 7.32
C PRO A 11 3.09 19.50 7.04
N ARG A 12 2.27 20.23 6.32
CA ARG A 12 0.96 19.73 5.88
C ARG A 12 1.15 18.64 4.84
N PRO A 13 0.33 17.57 4.84
CA PRO A 13 0.30 16.64 3.73
C PRO A 13 0.03 17.38 2.43
N SER A 14 0.63 16.91 1.34
CA SER A 14 0.33 17.43 0.01
C SER A 14 -1.11 17.12 -0.37
N ASP A 15 -1.82 18.08 -0.95
CA ASP A 15 -3.15 17.94 -1.54
C ASP A 15 -3.10 17.69 -3.06
N ASP A 16 -1.90 17.61 -3.63
CA ASP A 16 -1.69 17.24 -5.03
C ASP A 16 -2.10 15.77 -5.25
N ALA A 17 -3.29 15.57 -5.80
CA ALA A 17 -3.76 14.25 -6.23
C ALA A 17 -3.37 13.93 -7.67
N ALA A 18 -3.07 14.92 -8.49
CA ALA A 18 -2.82 14.73 -9.91
C ALA A 18 -1.50 13.99 -10.18
N THR A 19 -0.44 14.36 -9.49
CA THR A 19 0.88 13.72 -9.63
C THR A 19 0.86 12.23 -9.27
N PRO A 20 0.32 11.80 -8.11
CA PRO A 20 0.17 10.37 -7.82
C PRO A 20 -0.72 9.63 -8.82
N GLN A 21 -1.83 10.22 -9.25
CA GLN A 21 -2.72 9.61 -10.25
C GLN A 21 -2.02 9.40 -11.59
N ALA A 22 -1.30 10.38 -12.09
CA ALA A 22 -0.56 10.28 -13.35
C ALA A 22 0.52 9.20 -13.29
N LEU A 23 1.22 9.07 -12.14
CA LEU A 23 2.23 8.06 -11.97
C LEU A 23 1.63 6.64 -11.87
N LEU A 24 0.58 6.48 -11.07
CA LEU A 24 -0.12 5.20 -10.91
C LEU A 24 -0.82 4.75 -12.20
N ALA A 25 -1.29 5.67 -13.04
CA ALA A 25 -1.88 5.36 -14.34
C ALA A 25 -0.90 4.66 -15.31
N ARG A 26 0.40 4.74 -15.06
CA ARG A 26 1.43 4.01 -15.80
C ARG A 26 1.57 2.55 -15.36
N CYS A 27 0.96 2.16 -14.25
CA CYS A 27 0.97 0.79 -13.76
C CYS A 27 -0.07 -0.04 -14.51
N PRO A 28 0.31 -1.12 -15.20
CA PRO A 28 -0.62 -1.89 -16.05
C PRO A 28 -1.73 -2.60 -15.26
N VAL A 29 -1.54 -2.78 -13.95
CA VAL A 29 -2.53 -3.41 -13.06
C VAL A 29 -3.32 -2.39 -12.23
N ALA A 30 -3.07 -1.09 -12.40
CA ALA A 30 -3.86 -0.06 -11.75
C ALA A 30 -5.20 0.12 -12.46
N ALA A 31 -6.28 -0.07 -11.74
CA ALA A 31 -7.64 0.10 -12.25
C ALA A 31 -8.56 0.65 -11.16
N PRO A 32 -9.64 1.35 -11.52
CA PRO A 32 -10.69 1.69 -10.58
C PRO A 32 -11.27 0.43 -9.92
N THR A 33 -11.50 0.48 -8.62
CA THR A 33 -12.19 -0.59 -7.90
C THR A 33 -13.70 -0.27 -7.78
N PRO A 34 -14.57 -1.30 -7.71
CA PRO A 34 -16.00 -1.08 -7.68
C PRO A 34 -16.48 -0.33 -6.43
N MET A 35 -17.51 0.49 -6.61
CA MET A 35 -18.34 0.98 -5.53
C MET A 35 -19.62 0.15 -5.51
N LYS A 36 -19.94 -0.47 -4.38
CA LYS A 36 -21.19 -1.23 -4.17
C LYS A 36 -22.14 -0.43 -3.31
N HIS A 37 -23.37 -0.34 -3.75
CA HIS A 37 -24.46 0.26 -2.99
C HIS A 37 -25.32 -0.85 -2.38
N LEU A 38 -25.50 -0.82 -1.08
CA LEU A 38 -26.29 -1.77 -0.30
C LEU A 38 -27.40 -1.03 0.43
N GLN A 39 -28.61 -1.57 0.41
CA GLN A 39 -29.74 -1.03 1.16
C GLN A 39 -30.06 -1.93 2.35
N GLY A 40 -30.38 -1.31 3.48
CA GLY A 40 -30.79 -2.01 4.71
C GLY A 40 -29.70 -2.86 5.37
N PHE A 41 -28.44 -2.74 4.96
CA PHE A 41 -27.34 -3.52 5.54
C PHE A 41 -27.04 -3.09 6.97
N GLY A 42 -27.11 -4.05 7.92
CA GLY A 42 -26.82 -3.78 9.33
C GLY A 42 -27.78 -2.78 9.99
N GLY A 43 -29.00 -2.59 9.45
CA GLY A 43 -29.98 -1.61 9.95
C GLY A 43 -29.75 -0.18 9.45
N ALA A 44 -28.71 0.08 8.66
CA ALA A 44 -28.50 1.36 7.99
C ALA A 44 -29.41 1.49 6.76
N GLY A 45 -29.89 2.71 6.44
CA GLY A 45 -30.73 2.96 5.27
C GLY A 45 -29.97 2.68 3.97
N GLU A 46 -28.79 3.30 3.80
CA GLU A 46 -27.93 3.13 2.64
C GLU A 46 -26.46 3.00 3.09
N VAL A 47 -25.72 2.09 2.46
CA VAL A 47 -24.31 1.87 2.70
C VAL A 47 -23.57 1.78 1.37
N PHE A 48 -22.55 2.60 1.20
CA PHE A 48 -21.66 2.56 0.04
C PHE A 48 -20.34 1.89 0.42
N VAL A 49 -20.01 0.79 -0.24
CA VAL A 49 -18.80 -0.01 0.03
C VAL A 49 -17.84 0.11 -1.13
N LYS A 50 -16.67 0.72 -0.89
CA LYS A 50 -15.56 0.71 -1.83
C LYS A 50 -14.86 -0.65 -1.76
N ASP A 51 -15.00 -1.48 -2.79
CA ASP A 51 -14.48 -2.84 -2.79
C ASP A 51 -13.02 -2.90 -3.26
N GLU A 52 -12.11 -2.83 -2.33
CA GLU A 52 -10.66 -2.81 -2.59
C GLU A 52 -10.02 -4.21 -2.72
N ARG A 53 -10.80 -5.30 -2.69
CA ARG A 53 -10.27 -6.68 -2.77
C ARG A 53 -9.53 -6.98 -4.07
N GLY A 54 -9.88 -6.28 -5.15
CA GLY A 54 -9.20 -6.41 -6.44
C GLY A 54 -8.06 -5.42 -6.68
N ARG A 55 -7.76 -4.54 -5.72
CA ARG A 55 -6.78 -3.47 -5.92
C ARG A 55 -5.40 -4.01 -6.29
N MET A 56 -4.98 -3.79 -7.53
CA MET A 56 -3.66 -4.15 -8.06
C MET A 56 -3.24 -5.61 -7.76
N GLY A 57 -4.20 -6.53 -7.59
CA GLY A 57 -3.95 -7.92 -7.20
C GLY A 57 -3.51 -8.13 -5.75
N LEU A 58 -3.38 -7.06 -4.95
CA LEU A 58 -2.88 -7.12 -3.56
C LEU A 58 -3.99 -7.09 -2.51
N GLY A 59 -5.25 -6.93 -2.93
CA GLY A 59 -6.41 -7.08 -2.05
C GLY A 59 -6.68 -5.94 -1.09
N SER A 60 -6.03 -4.78 -1.24
CA SER A 60 -6.18 -3.64 -0.33
C SER A 60 -5.76 -2.32 -0.96
N PHE A 61 -6.40 -1.21 -0.53
CA PHE A 61 -6.00 0.15 -0.89
C PHE A 61 -4.54 0.49 -0.51
N LYS A 62 -3.93 -0.24 0.43
CA LYS A 62 -2.51 -0.06 0.81
C LYS A 62 -1.55 -0.22 -0.38
N ALA A 63 -1.98 -0.95 -1.41
CA ALA A 63 -1.23 -1.06 -2.66
C ALA A 63 -0.89 0.30 -3.28
N LEU A 64 -1.81 1.27 -3.22
CA LEU A 64 -1.62 2.60 -3.81
C LEU A 64 -0.47 3.37 -3.16
N GLY A 65 -0.37 3.38 -1.83
CA GLY A 65 0.64 4.17 -1.12
C GLY A 65 2.06 3.66 -1.36
N ALA A 66 2.33 2.38 -1.12
CA ALA A 66 3.66 1.81 -1.32
C ALA A 66 4.08 1.81 -2.80
N ALA A 67 3.16 1.47 -3.72
CA ALA A 67 3.43 1.51 -5.15
C ALA A 67 3.82 2.93 -5.61
N TYR A 68 3.12 3.95 -5.13
CA TYR A 68 3.44 5.34 -5.46
C TYR A 68 4.84 5.75 -4.95
N VAL A 69 5.15 5.49 -3.68
CA VAL A 69 6.43 5.89 -3.09
C VAL A 69 7.61 5.24 -3.80
N ILE A 70 7.52 3.93 -4.08
CA ILE A 70 8.59 3.19 -4.75
C ILE A 70 8.69 3.63 -6.22
N ALA A 71 7.56 3.79 -6.92
CA ALA A 71 7.55 4.28 -8.29
C ALA A 71 8.10 5.70 -8.41
N GLN A 72 7.82 6.58 -7.44
CA GLN A 72 8.39 7.92 -7.39
C GLN A 72 9.92 7.89 -7.19
N ALA A 73 10.42 6.98 -6.35
CA ALA A 73 11.86 6.78 -6.19
C ALA A 73 12.50 6.28 -7.49
N ALA A 74 11.86 5.31 -8.17
CA ALA A 74 12.32 4.76 -9.45
C ALA A 74 12.37 5.78 -10.60
N GLN A 75 11.59 6.87 -10.53
CA GLN A 75 11.73 7.96 -11.50
C GLN A 75 13.02 8.77 -11.33
N LYS A 76 13.60 8.75 -10.14
CA LYS A 76 14.76 9.58 -9.79
C LYS A 76 16.08 8.82 -9.89
N ARG A 77 16.05 7.49 -9.77
CA ARG A 77 17.24 6.63 -9.79
C ARG A 77 16.88 5.19 -10.10
N ASP A 78 17.85 4.41 -10.53
CA ASP A 78 17.74 2.95 -10.61
C ASP A 78 17.62 2.37 -9.19
N LEU A 79 16.65 1.49 -8.98
CA LEU A 79 16.41 0.81 -7.71
C LEU A 79 16.99 -0.62 -7.68
N THR A 80 17.61 -1.06 -8.76
CA THR A 80 18.22 -2.40 -8.83
C THR A 80 19.21 -2.61 -7.70
N GLY A 81 18.96 -3.62 -6.87
CA GLY A 81 19.81 -3.94 -5.72
C GLY A 81 19.58 -3.09 -4.47
N GLU A 82 18.76 -2.04 -4.52
CA GLU A 82 18.34 -1.33 -3.32
C GLU A 82 17.43 -2.21 -2.44
N THR A 83 17.35 -1.89 -1.16
CA THR A 83 16.54 -2.65 -0.21
C THR A 83 15.52 -1.74 0.48
N PHE A 84 14.24 -2.10 0.36
CA PHE A 84 13.16 -1.49 1.11
C PHE A 84 12.86 -2.32 2.36
N VAL A 85 12.86 -1.69 3.51
CA VAL A 85 12.66 -2.36 4.81
C VAL A 85 11.36 -1.87 5.44
N THR A 86 10.56 -2.78 5.97
CA THR A 86 9.35 -2.45 6.71
C THR A 86 9.06 -3.48 7.80
N ALA A 87 8.38 -3.06 8.86
CA ALA A 87 7.75 -3.95 9.83
C ALA A 87 6.25 -3.93 9.60
N SER A 88 5.66 -5.02 9.13
CA SER A 88 4.24 -5.05 8.80
C SER A 88 3.67 -6.46 8.70
N ALA A 89 2.75 -6.78 9.59
CA ALA A 89 1.97 -8.02 9.58
C ALA A 89 0.72 -7.96 8.64
N GLY A 90 0.70 -7.07 7.65
CA GLY A 90 -0.48 -6.86 6.83
C GLY A 90 -0.21 -6.31 5.44
N ASN A 91 -1.25 -5.77 4.83
CA ASN A 91 -1.25 -5.34 3.43
C ASN A 91 -0.20 -4.28 3.06
N HIS A 92 0.34 -3.54 4.04
CA HIS A 92 1.43 -2.62 3.77
C HIS A 92 2.72 -3.37 3.39
N GLY A 93 3.08 -4.42 4.15
CA GLY A 93 4.24 -5.27 3.82
C GLY A 93 4.12 -5.92 2.45
N LEU A 94 2.93 -6.44 2.09
CA LEU A 94 2.68 -6.98 0.76
C LEU A 94 2.87 -5.92 -0.34
N SER A 95 2.41 -4.70 -0.09
CA SER A 95 2.53 -3.61 -1.07
C SER A 95 3.98 -3.16 -1.26
N VAL A 96 4.78 -3.13 -0.19
CA VAL A 96 6.22 -2.85 -0.27
C VAL A 96 6.93 -3.96 -1.04
N ALA A 97 6.66 -5.22 -0.71
CA ALA A 97 7.26 -6.37 -1.39
C ALA A 97 6.96 -6.39 -2.89
N ALA A 98 5.68 -6.25 -3.26
CA ALA A 98 5.27 -6.19 -4.65
C ALA A 98 5.86 -4.99 -5.40
N GLY A 99 5.89 -3.83 -4.79
CA GLY A 99 6.48 -2.62 -5.38
C GLY A 99 7.99 -2.76 -5.59
N ALA A 100 8.72 -3.27 -4.60
CA ALA A 100 10.16 -3.51 -4.71
C ALA A 100 10.47 -4.49 -5.86
N LYS A 101 9.74 -5.61 -5.93
CA LYS A 101 9.89 -6.61 -7.00
C LYS A 101 9.75 -6.01 -8.39
N VAL A 102 8.77 -5.14 -8.63
CA VAL A 102 8.52 -4.51 -9.94
C VAL A 102 9.71 -3.69 -10.43
N PHE A 103 10.44 -3.06 -9.52
CA PHE A 103 11.58 -2.20 -9.86
C PHE A 103 12.94 -2.84 -9.62
N GLY A 104 13.01 -4.16 -9.48
CA GLY A 104 14.27 -4.89 -9.29
C GLY A 104 14.96 -4.64 -7.94
N ALA A 105 14.24 -4.05 -7.00
CA ALA A 105 14.69 -3.84 -5.64
C ALA A 105 14.37 -5.05 -4.75
N LYS A 106 15.04 -5.13 -3.60
CA LYS A 106 14.75 -6.12 -2.55
C LYS A 106 13.75 -5.57 -1.55
N ALA A 107 12.96 -6.44 -0.95
CA ALA A 107 12.14 -6.11 0.22
C ALA A 107 12.54 -6.98 1.41
N VAL A 108 12.70 -6.36 2.56
CA VAL A 108 12.87 -7.05 3.85
C VAL A 108 11.70 -6.68 4.74
N VAL A 109 10.93 -7.68 5.18
CA VAL A 109 9.74 -7.47 5.99
C VAL A 109 9.91 -8.16 7.34
N PHE A 110 9.91 -7.35 8.38
CA PHE A 110 9.93 -7.83 9.75
C PHE A 110 8.52 -8.21 10.20
N LEU A 111 8.37 -9.43 10.69
CA LEU A 111 7.13 -9.97 11.25
C LEU A 111 7.33 -10.39 12.71
N SER A 112 6.32 -10.15 13.54
CA SER A 112 6.25 -10.81 14.85
C SER A 112 6.12 -12.32 14.68
N ASP A 113 6.65 -13.08 15.64
CA ASP A 113 6.54 -14.54 15.68
C ASP A 113 5.09 -15.03 15.77
N THR A 114 4.18 -14.17 16.24
CA THR A 114 2.74 -14.47 16.35
C THR A 114 2.00 -14.41 15.00
N VAL A 115 2.62 -13.86 13.96
CA VAL A 115 1.98 -13.76 12.63
C VAL A 115 1.97 -15.12 11.94
N PRO A 116 0.82 -15.59 11.40
CA PRO A 116 0.71 -16.89 10.74
C PRO A 116 1.72 -17.07 9.60
N GLU A 117 2.27 -18.28 9.47
CA GLU A 117 3.24 -18.60 8.42
C GLU A 117 2.66 -18.39 7.00
N SER A 118 1.37 -18.63 6.81
CA SER A 118 0.69 -18.38 5.54
C SER A 118 0.79 -16.93 5.05
N PHE A 119 1.01 -15.97 5.97
CA PHE A 119 1.26 -14.59 5.59
C PHE A 119 2.73 -14.37 5.17
N ALA A 120 3.66 -15.02 5.86
CA ALA A 120 5.07 -15.00 5.46
C ALA A 120 5.27 -15.61 4.06
N GLU A 121 4.56 -16.68 3.76
CA GLU A 121 4.57 -17.31 2.43
C GLU A 121 4.06 -16.35 1.34
N LYS A 122 3.01 -15.56 1.61
CA LYS A 122 2.55 -14.54 0.67
C LYS A 122 3.61 -13.48 0.38
N LEU A 123 4.35 -13.05 1.41
CA LEU A 123 5.45 -12.10 1.23
C LEU A 123 6.58 -12.69 0.39
N ARG A 124 6.98 -13.94 0.67
CA ARG A 124 7.99 -14.66 -0.13
C ARG A 124 7.55 -14.88 -1.59
N GLY A 125 6.24 -15.02 -1.84
CA GLY A 125 5.68 -15.06 -3.19
C GLY A 125 5.91 -13.76 -3.98
N HIS A 126 6.18 -12.65 -3.29
CA HIS A 126 6.62 -11.38 -3.85
C HIS A 126 8.13 -11.17 -3.71
N ASP A 127 8.93 -12.24 -3.56
CA ASP A 127 10.38 -12.24 -3.42
C ASP A 127 10.90 -11.44 -2.21
N ALA A 128 10.07 -11.23 -1.19
CA ALA A 128 10.49 -10.57 0.03
C ALA A 128 11.27 -11.52 0.94
N GLU A 129 12.34 -11.02 1.52
CA GLU A 129 12.96 -11.61 2.69
C GLU A 129 12.09 -11.34 3.91
N VAL A 130 11.78 -12.40 4.66
CA VAL A 130 10.97 -12.31 5.88
C VAL A 130 11.85 -12.58 7.08
N VAL A 131 11.92 -11.60 7.98
CA VAL A 131 12.65 -11.69 9.23
C VAL A 131 11.64 -11.80 10.37
N ARG A 132 11.73 -12.88 11.15
CA ARG A 132 10.94 -13.05 12.38
C ARG A 132 11.65 -12.34 13.53
N ALA A 133 10.91 -11.53 14.26
CA ALA A 133 11.39 -10.84 15.46
C ALA A 133 10.28 -10.86 16.51
N GLY A 134 10.57 -11.51 17.63
CA GLY A 134 9.65 -11.77 18.76
C GLY A 134 9.36 -10.57 19.62
#